data_f185b45bafc27d2333e017f5f983ae69
#
_entry.id   f185b45bafc27d2333e017f5f983ae69
#
_cell.length_a   1.000
_cell.length_b   1.000
_cell.length_c   1.000
_cell.angle_alpha   90.00
_cell.angle_beta   90.00
_cell.angle_gamma   90.00
#
_symmetry.space_group_name_H-M   'P 1'
#
loop_
_entity.id
_entity.type
_entity.pdbx_description
1 polymer ?
#
loop_
_entity_poly.entity_id
_entity_poly.type
_entity_poly.pdbx_seq_one_letter_code
_entity_poly.pdbx_strand_id
1 'polypeptide(L)'
;HQYYGFGQVVWMGLDSTWRWRHRIGDKYHHRFWGQMARWASENKSAAGNSMVRINLRENPIAAGKDAFITARWESRFQQQNPNLKAFFDVYAESDKTFSKPIARQPLVPVEDRPLSSEARIGGLAPGSYTLKLNVEGANLGAQEVTTMLYVQEPTTGELSDLSANRELLDKLAAASQGKVVLPDETHSIASFLRPPDRHTESREERTLWDHWLMLTLFFVLL
;
A
#
# COMPACT_ATOMS: atom_id res chain seq x y z
N HIS A 1 20.55 -4.75 5.44
CA HIS A 1 19.70 -3.64 5.85
C HIS A 1 19.86 -3.37 7.35
N GLN A 2 19.60 -2.16 7.77
CA GLN A 2 19.69 -1.74 9.16
C GLN A 2 18.48 -0.84 9.49
N TYR A 3 17.97 -0.97 10.72
CA TYR A 3 16.95 -0.07 11.23
C TYR A 3 17.63 1.13 11.91
N TYR A 4 17.16 2.33 11.58
CA TYR A 4 17.55 3.56 12.27
C TYR A 4 16.28 4.26 12.75
N GLY A 5 16.01 4.18 14.06
CA GLY A 5 14.72 4.57 14.62
C GLY A 5 13.59 3.77 14.00
N PHE A 6 12.62 4.45 13.42
CA PHE A 6 11.51 3.82 12.69
C PHE A 6 11.79 3.61 11.20
N GLY A 7 12.91 4.12 10.69
CA GLY A 7 13.29 3.99 9.29
C GLY A 7 14.08 2.72 9.01
N GLN A 8 14.08 2.31 7.75
CA GLN A 8 14.93 1.25 7.23
C GLN A 8 15.96 1.84 6.28
N VAL A 9 17.22 1.47 6.49
CA VAL A 9 18.32 1.81 5.59
C VAL A 9 18.76 0.54 4.91
N VAL A 10 18.75 0.55 3.59
CA VAL A 10 19.24 -0.54 2.75
C VAL A 10 20.47 -0.05 2.03
N TRP A 11 21.58 -0.70 2.27
CA TRP A 11 22.79 -0.54 1.48
C TRP A 11 22.92 -1.69 0.50
N MET A 12 23.16 -1.39 -0.74
CA MET A 12 23.32 -2.35 -1.80
C MET A 12 24.69 -2.17 -2.43
N GLY A 13 25.54 -3.20 -2.31
CA GLY A 13 26.90 -3.20 -2.86
C GLY A 13 26.97 -3.46 -4.37
N LEU A 14 25.82 -3.47 -5.06
CA LEU A 14 25.70 -3.70 -6.50
C LEU A 14 25.16 -2.44 -7.17
N ASP A 15 25.88 -1.91 -8.12
CA ASP A 15 25.46 -0.78 -8.97
C ASP A 15 24.91 -1.24 -10.33
N SER A 16 25.09 -2.52 -10.66
CA SER A 16 24.87 -3.06 -11.99
C SER A 16 23.45 -3.60 -12.25
N THR A 17 22.47 -3.26 -11.40
CA THR A 17 21.07 -3.72 -11.57
C THR A 17 20.45 -3.25 -12.89
N TRP A 18 20.91 -2.14 -13.46
CA TRP A 18 20.48 -1.64 -14.77
C TRP A 18 20.77 -2.63 -15.90
N ARG A 19 21.80 -3.50 -15.76
CA ARG A 19 22.15 -4.54 -16.75
C ARG A 19 21.07 -5.59 -16.93
N TRP A 20 20.18 -5.75 -15.93
CA TRP A 20 19.05 -6.67 -16.03
C TRP A 20 18.03 -6.26 -17.10
N ARG A 21 18.12 -5.02 -17.58
CA ARG A 21 17.32 -4.50 -18.70
C ARG A 21 17.86 -4.92 -20.07
N HIS A 22 19.13 -5.31 -20.13
CA HIS A 22 19.80 -5.62 -21.40
C HIS A 22 19.15 -6.83 -22.07
N ARG A 23 18.69 -6.67 -23.31
CA ARG A 23 18.03 -7.67 -24.18
C ARG A 23 16.69 -8.25 -23.68
N ILE A 24 16.25 -7.96 -22.47
CA ILE A 24 15.06 -8.56 -21.86
C ILE A 24 14.00 -7.49 -21.53
N GLY A 25 14.36 -6.21 -21.65
CA GLY A 25 13.52 -5.08 -21.25
C GLY A 25 13.40 -4.94 -19.72
N ASP A 26 12.43 -4.17 -19.27
CA ASP A 26 12.31 -3.77 -17.86
C ASP A 26 11.72 -4.83 -16.92
N LYS A 27 11.34 -5.99 -17.44
CA LYS A 27 10.56 -7.01 -16.71
C LYS A 27 11.15 -7.37 -15.34
N TYR A 28 12.43 -7.69 -15.27
CA TYR A 28 13.07 -8.11 -14.02
C TYR A 28 13.52 -6.93 -13.17
N HIS A 29 14.02 -5.87 -13.79
CA HIS A 29 14.48 -4.67 -13.11
C HIS A 29 13.33 -3.97 -12.37
N HIS A 30 12.21 -3.69 -13.04
CA HIS A 30 11.04 -3.07 -12.42
C HIS A 30 10.41 -3.98 -11.36
N ARG A 31 10.38 -5.29 -11.59
CA ARG A 31 9.84 -6.23 -10.60
C ARG A 31 10.67 -6.24 -9.32
N PHE A 32 11.99 -6.26 -9.45
CA PHE A 32 12.90 -6.23 -8.30
C PHE A 32 12.75 -4.93 -7.51
N TRP A 33 12.88 -3.78 -8.19
CA TRP A 33 12.79 -2.48 -7.52
C TRP A 33 11.39 -2.19 -6.99
N GLY A 34 10.35 -2.64 -7.68
CA GLY A 34 8.97 -2.56 -7.20
C GLY A 34 8.74 -3.38 -5.93
N GLN A 35 9.30 -4.58 -5.84
CA GLN A 35 9.24 -5.41 -4.63
C GLN A 35 10.08 -4.80 -3.49
N MET A 36 11.25 -4.26 -3.79
CA MET A 36 12.10 -3.58 -2.83
C MET A 36 11.41 -2.34 -2.25
N ALA A 37 10.81 -1.51 -3.10
CA ALA A 37 10.07 -0.33 -2.67
C ALA A 37 8.84 -0.72 -1.84
N ARG A 38 8.09 -1.75 -2.24
CA ARG A 38 6.95 -2.27 -1.48
C ARG A 38 7.39 -2.75 -0.12
N TRP A 39 8.42 -3.60 -0.05
CA TRP A 39 8.97 -4.09 1.21
C TRP A 39 9.47 -2.94 2.11
N ALA A 40 10.15 -1.94 1.56
CA ALA A 40 10.61 -0.78 2.33
C ALA A 40 9.46 0.09 2.84
N SER A 41 8.33 0.13 2.12
CA SER A 41 7.14 0.90 2.49
C SER A 41 6.11 0.11 3.29
N GLU A 42 6.29 -1.18 3.48
CA GLU A 42 5.31 -2.07 4.14
C GLU A 42 5.03 -1.67 5.60
N ASN A 43 6.01 -1.05 6.26
CA ASN A 43 5.89 -0.52 7.61
C ASN A 43 5.56 0.98 7.66
N LYS A 44 4.99 1.53 6.59
CA LYS A 44 4.60 2.94 6.56
C LYS A 44 3.48 3.19 7.56
N SER A 45 3.80 3.93 8.62
CA SER A 45 2.86 4.24 9.70
C SER A 45 1.77 5.20 9.22
N ALA A 46 0.52 4.98 9.66
CA ALA A 46 -0.59 5.87 9.39
C ALA A 46 -0.40 7.23 10.09
N ALA A 47 0.15 7.21 11.31
CA ALA A 47 0.44 8.41 12.10
C ALA A 47 1.56 8.15 13.11
N GLY A 48 2.03 9.20 13.76
CA GLY A 48 2.98 9.09 14.86
C GLY A 48 3.97 10.24 14.92
N ASN A 49 4.87 10.16 15.90
CA ASN A 49 5.96 11.10 16.14
C ASN A 49 7.31 10.36 16.28
N SER A 50 8.32 10.99 16.87
CA SER A 50 9.63 10.38 17.10
C SER A 50 9.64 9.25 18.13
N MET A 51 8.61 9.14 18.98
CA MET A 51 8.54 8.20 20.10
C MET A 51 7.65 6.99 19.81
N VAL A 52 6.62 7.18 18.97
CA VAL A 52 5.63 6.14 18.64
C VAL A 52 5.16 6.26 17.21
N ARG A 53 4.92 5.11 16.60
CA ARG A 53 4.28 4.99 15.27
C ARG A 53 3.02 4.14 15.40
N ILE A 54 1.94 4.63 14.80
CA ILE A 54 0.64 3.96 14.77
C ILE A 54 0.42 3.38 13.38
N ASN A 55 -0.06 2.16 13.33
CA ASN A 55 -0.50 1.52 12.11
C ASN A 55 -1.87 0.88 12.32
N LEU A 56 -2.78 1.11 11.38
CA LEU A 56 -4.08 0.44 11.29
C LEU A 56 -3.92 -0.75 10.34
N ARG A 57 -4.36 -1.93 10.76
CA ARG A 57 -4.28 -3.15 9.93
C ARG A 57 -5.10 -3.00 8.66
N GLU A 58 -6.31 -2.47 8.80
CA GLU A 58 -7.24 -2.19 7.72
C GLU A 58 -7.87 -0.81 7.96
N ASN A 59 -7.98 -0.03 6.89
CA ASN A 59 -8.69 1.26 6.91
C ASN A 59 -9.06 1.61 5.45
N PRO A 60 -10.35 1.64 5.08
CA PRO A 60 -11.54 1.49 5.93
C PRO A 60 -11.83 0.05 6.40
N ILE A 61 -12.62 -0.09 7.47
CA ILE A 61 -13.17 -1.36 7.96
C ILE A 61 -14.67 -1.45 7.68
N ALA A 62 -15.21 -2.66 7.53
CA ALA A 62 -16.65 -2.86 7.45
C ALA A 62 -17.30 -2.75 8.83
N ALA A 63 -18.50 -2.18 8.91
CA ALA A 63 -19.28 -2.14 10.15
C ALA A 63 -19.49 -3.57 10.72
N GLY A 64 -19.39 -3.66 12.05
CA GLY A 64 -19.45 -4.94 12.76
C GLY A 64 -18.14 -5.73 12.82
N LYS A 65 -17.09 -5.29 12.08
CA LYS A 65 -15.73 -5.83 12.25
C LYS A 65 -14.93 -5.01 13.28
N ASP A 66 -13.94 -5.68 13.86
CA ASP A 66 -13.01 -5.04 14.78
C ASP A 66 -11.86 -4.37 14.02
N ALA A 67 -11.52 -3.15 14.44
CA ALA A 67 -10.30 -2.47 14.03
C ALA A 67 -9.12 -2.92 14.89
N PHE A 68 -8.04 -3.33 14.26
CA PHE A 68 -6.78 -3.64 14.92
C PHE A 68 -5.77 -2.52 14.69
N ILE A 69 -5.27 -1.97 15.78
CA ILE A 69 -4.35 -0.84 15.78
C ILE A 69 -3.10 -1.25 16.50
N THR A 70 -1.96 -1.12 15.82
CA THR A 70 -0.66 -1.40 16.40
C THR A 70 0.08 -0.10 16.66
N ALA A 71 0.55 0.09 17.89
CA ALA A 71 1.50 1.13 18.25
C ALA A 71 2.90 0.51 18.38
N ARG A 72 3.87 1.04 17.64
CA ARG A 72 5.28 0.67 17.73
C ARG A 72 6.04 1.78 18.43
N TRP A 73 6.71 1.41 19.50
CA TRP A 73 7.46 2.33 20.35
C TRP A 73 8.91 2.46 19.90
N GLU A 74 9.49 3.62 20.11
CA GLU A 74 10.93 3.82 19.97
C GLU A 74 11.66 3.13 21.13
N SER A 75 12.80 2.48 20.84
CA SER A 75 13.51 1.62 21.82
C SER A 75 13.94 2.37 23.09
N ARG A 76 14.45 3.59 22.96
CA ARG A 76 14.88 4.39 24.12
C ARG A 76 13.71 4.84 24.97
N PHE A 77 12.61 5.23 24.31
CA PHE A 77 11.38 5.63 25.00
C PHE A 77 10.79 4.45 25.79
N GLN A 78 10.75 3.26 25.19
CA GLN A 78 10.30 2.04 25.88
C GLN A 78 11.21 1.64 27.04
N GLN A 79 12.54 1.74 26.90
CA GLN A 79 13.49 1.47 27.99
C GLN A 79 13.34 2.43 29.16
N GLN A 80 13.05 3.70 28.89
CA GLN A 80 12.79 4.71 29.94
C GLN A 80 11.44 4.51 30.63
N ASN A 81 10.50 3.84 29.96
CA ASN A 81 9.14 3.62 30.46
C ASN A 81 8.74 2.13 30.38
N PRO A 82 9.36 1.23 31.18
CA PRO A 82 9.16 -0.22 31.05
C PRO A 82 7.72 -0.66 31.37
N ASN A 83 6.99 0.07 32.21
CA ASN A 83 5.62 -0.22 32.59
C ASN A 83 4.63 0.73 31.93
N LEU A 84 4.88 1.07 30.66
CA LEU A 84 4.07 2.00 29.89
C LEU A 84 2.62 1.52 29.79
N LYS A 85 1.69 2.31 30.31
CA LYS A 85 0.26 2.12 30.12
C LYS A 85 -0.22 3.10 29.06
N ALA A 86 -0.71 2.57 27.96
CA ALA A 86 -1.21 3.37 26.84
C ALA A 86 -2.61 2.91 26.44
N PHE A 87 -3.39 3.81 25.91
CA PHE A 87 -4.74 3.55 25.44
C PHE A 87 -5.09 4.44 24.27
N PHE A 88 -6.00 3.98 23.43
CA PHE A 88 -6.63 4.77 22.40
C PHE A 88 -7.98 5.27 22.89
N ASP A 89 -8.16 6.58 22.83
CA ASP A 89 -9.47 7.21 22.96
C ASP A 89 -10.06 7.41 21.55
N VAL A 90 -11.29 6.96 21.38
CA VAL A 90 -12.05 7.04 20.14
C VAL A 90 -13.02 8.20 20.20
N TYR A 91 -12.93 9.12 19.25
CA TYR A 91 -13.81 10.28 19.15
C TYR A 91 -14.56 10.25 17.83
N ALA A 92 -15.81 10.78 17.83
CA ALA A 92 -16.49 11.06 16.58
C ALA A 92 -15.75 12.16 15.82
N GLU A 93 -15.76 12.13 14.50
CA GLU A 93 -15.16 13.20 13.68
C GLU A 93 -15.76 14.59 13.96
N SER A 94 -17.01 14.63 14.40
CA SER A 94 -17.69 15.87 14.82
C SER A 94 -17.12 16.51 16.09
N ASP A 95 -16.46 15.72 16.95
CA ASP A 95 -15.84 16.21 18.19
C ASP A 95 -14.38 16.62 17.97
N LYS A 96 -14.20 17.80 17.38
CA LYS A 96 -12.86 18.37 17.14
C LYS A 96 -12.12 18.82 18.42
N THR A 97 -12.84 18.90 19.54
CA THR A 97 -12.27 19.34 20.82
C THR A 97 -11.82 18.20 21.70
N PHE A 98 -12.03 16.93 21.25
CA PHE A 98 -11.71 15.72 22.02
C PHE A 98 -12.26 15.73 23.44
N SER A 99 -13.50 16.25 23.60
CA SER A 99 -14.10 16.48 24.89
C SER A 99 -14.70 15.23 25.52
N LYS A 100 -15.27 14.33 24.68
CA LYS A 100 -15.93 13.11 25.17
C LYS A 100 -15.58 11.91 24.28
N PRO A 101 -14.71 11.01 24.75
CA PRO A 101 -14.42 9.77 24.00
C PRO A 101 -15.65 8.86 23.98
N ILE A 102 -15.95 8.28 22.82
CA ILE A 102 -16.98 7.25 22.63
C ILE A 102 -16.55 5.93 23.28
N ALA A 103 -15.27 5.62 23.14
CA ALA A 103 -14.68 4.40 23.69
C ALA A 103 -13.22 4.66 24.07
N ARG A 104 -12.73 3.89 25.05
CA ARG A 104 -11.32 3.85 25.44
C ARG A 104 -10.86 2.41 25.41
N GLN A 105 -9.76 2.15 24.69
CA GLN A 105 -9.21 0.81 24.54
C GLN A 105 -7.75 0.77 24.95
N PRO A 106 -7.38 -0.09 25.93
CA PRO A 106 -6.00 -0.24 26.35
C PRO A 106 -5.17 -0.90 25.26
N LEU A 107 -3.90 -0.52 25.17
CA LEU A 107 -2.91 -1.20 24.35
C LEU A 107 -2.28 -2.34 25.16
N VAL A 108 -2.29 -3.52 24.56
CA VAL A 108 -1.67 -4.73 25.14
C VAL A 108 -0.36 -5.01 24.42
N PRO A 109 0.76 -5.20 25.14
CA PRO A 109 2.03 -5.59 24.53
C PRO A 109 1.88 -6.90 23.74
N VAL A 110 2.55 -6.99 22.59
CA VAL A 110 2.57 -8.18 21.75
C VAL A 110 3.80 -9.01 22.13
N GLU A 111 3.61 -10.27 22.56
CA GLU A 111 4.68 -11.14 23.10
C GLU A 111 5.84 -11.33 22.13
N ASP A 112 5.54 -11.53 20.84
CA ASP A 112 6.56 -11.74 19.80
C ASP A 112 7.25 -10.45 19.32
N ARG A 113 6.77 -9.27 19.76
CA ARG A 113 7.23 -7.96 19.30
C ARG A 113 7.38 -6.98 20.46
N PRO A 114 8.50 -7.02 21.19
CA PRO A 114 8.65 -6.31 22.45
C PRO A 114 8.49 -4.79 22.39
N LEU A 115 8.64 -4.19 21.19
CA LEU A 115 8.41 -2.75 20.96
C LEU A 115 7.04 -2.44 20.38
N SER A 116 6.11 -3.40 20.36
CA SER A 116 4.79 -3.23 19.76
C SER A 116 3.71 -3.55 20.77
N SER A 117 2.66 -2.72 20.74
CA SER A 117 1.43 -2.96 21.51
C SER A 117 0.24 -2.88 20.55
N GLU A 118 -0.79 -3.66 20.83
CA GLU A 118 -1.97 -3.74 19.97
C GLU A 118 -3.23 -3.39 20.77
N ALA A 119 -4.15 -2.68 20.13
CA ALA A 119 -5.49 -2.43 20.64
C ALA A 119 -6.53 -2.94 19.64
N ARG A 120 -7.64 -3.44 20.18
CA ARG A 120 -8.79 -3.91 19.40
C ARG A 120 -9.98 -3.03 19.70
N ILE A 121 -10.54 -2.38 18.68
CA ILE A 121 -11.72 -1.52 18.79
C ILE A 121 -12.85 -2.17 18.00
N GLY A 122 -13.93 -2.54 18.68
CA GLY A 122 -15.11 -3.13 18.07
C GLY A 122 -16.38 -2.33 18.34
N GLY A 123 -17.47 -2.71 17.68
CA GLY A 123 -18.79 -2.17 17.94
C GLY A 123 -19.03 -0.73 17.47
N LEU A 124 -18.21 -0.24 16.52
CA LEU A 124 -18.40 1.08 15.95
C LEU A 124 -19.48 1.06 14.86
N ALA A 125 -20.36 2.06 14.88
CA ALA A 125 -21.32 2.30 13.80
C ALA A 125 -20.62 2.84 12.55
N PRO A 126 -21.23 2.76 11.36
CA PRO A 126 -20.69 3.41 10.16
C PRO A 126 -20.44 4.89 10.39
N GLY A 127 -19.28 5.38 9.99
CA GLY A 127 -18.86 6.76 10.18
C GLY A 127 -17.34 6.94 10.22
N SER A 128 -16.92 8.17 10.45
CA SER A 128 -15.53 8.57 10.59
C SER A 128 -15.19 8.84 12.04
N TYR A 129 -14.09 8.31 12.52
CA TYR A 129 -13.64 8.41 13.90
C TYR A 129 -12.20 8.92 13.96
N THR A 130 -11.90 9.72 14.99
CA THR A 130 -10.52 10.09 15.31
C THR A 130 -10.05 9.28 16.51
N LEU A 131 -8.93 8.61 16.35
CA LEU A 131 -8.27 7.83 17.37
C LEU A 131 -7.10 8.64 17.92
N LYS A 132 -7.11 8.92 19.22
CA LYS A 132 -6.06 9.66 19.92
C LYS A 132 -5.32 8.72 20.85
N LEU A 133 -4.00 8.65 20.68
CA LEU A 133 -3.16 7.89 21.59
C LEU A 133 -2.84 8.70 22.85
N ASN A 134 -3.13 8.12 23.99
CA ASN A 134 -2.80 8.67 25.30
C ASN A 134 -1.93 7.68 26.08
N VAL A 135 -1.05 8.21 26.91
CA VAL A 135 -0.08 7.44 27.71
C VAL A 135 -0.12 7.95 29.14
N GLU A 136 -0.17 7.02 30.10
CA GLU A 136 -0.10 7.35 31.53
C GLU A 136 1.37 7.33 32.01
N GLY A 137 1.75 8.37 32.73
CA GLY A 137 3.06 8.45 33.37
C GLY A 137 4.24 8.83 32.45
N ALA A 138 3.98 9.07 31.17
CA ALA A 138 4.98 9.52 30.20
C ALA A 138 4.44 10.63 29.30
N ASN A 139 5.33 11.40 28.70
CA ASN A 139 4.96 12.49 27.79
C ASN A 139 5.37 12.10 26.36
N LEU A 140 4.42 12.12 25.42
CA LEU A 140 4.66 11.86 23.99
C LEU A 140 5.15 13.10 23.22
N GLY A 141 5.51 14.18 23.93
CA GLY A 141 5.92 15.44 23.31
C GLY A 141 4.75 16.38 23.06
N ALA A 142 5.03 17.51 22.43
CA ALA A 142 4.03 18.56 22.18
C ALA A 142 3.02 18.20 21.08
N GLN A 143 3.31 17.23 20.25
CA GLN A 143 2.45 16.84 19.13
C GLN A 143 1.55 15.69 19.54
N GLU A 144 0.23 15.92 19.48
CA GLU A 144 -0.76 14.87 19.68
C GLU A 144 -0.68 13.80 18.59
N VAL A 145 -0.70 12.55 19.00
CA VAL A 145 -0.66 11.42 18.07
C VAL A 145 -2.08 10.96 17.80
N THR A 146 -2.60 11.32 16.64
CA THR A 146 -3.96 11.01 16.20
C THR A 146 -3.94 10.31 14.85
N THR A 147 -4.93 9.47 14.58
CA THR A 147 -5.17 8.84 13.27
C THR A 147 -6.67 8.74 13.01
N MET A 148 -7.05 8.68 11.75
CA MET A 148 -8.45 8.53 11.36
C MET A 148 -8.78 7.08 11.07
N LEU A 149 -9.95 6.64 11.51
CA LEU A 149 -10.54 5.33 11.22
C LEU A 149 -11.87 5.54 10.52
N TYR A 150 -12.04 4.89 9.37
CA TYR A 150 -13.29 4.92 8.61
C TYR A 150 -14.00 3.59 8.75
N VAL A 151 -15.26 3.63 9.19
CA VAL A 151 -16.14 2.45 9.29
C VAL A 151 -17.20 2.59 8.21
N GLN A 152 -17.21 1.66 7.26
CA GLN A 152 -18.13 1.66 6.13
C GLN A 152 -19.27 0.68 6.38
N GLU A 153 -20.45 0.99 5.85
CA GLU A 153 -21.51 -0.02 5.78
C GLU A 153 -21.02 -1.22 4.99
N PRO A 154 -21.34 -2.45 5.43
CA PRO A 154 -21.01 -3.63 4.65
C PRO A 154 -21.70 -3.52 3.29
N THR A 155 -20.94 -3.56 2.23
CA THR A 155 -21.44 -3.53 0.83
C THR A 155 -22.16 -4.85 0.51
N THR A 156 -23.29 -5.09 1.18
CA THR A 156 -24.13 -6.25 0.89
C THR A 156 -24.93 -6.07 -0.41
N GLY A 157 -25.04 -4.83 -0.90
CA GLY A 157 -25.77 -4.52 -2.14
C GLY A 157 -25.10 -5.01 -3.43
N GLU A 158 -23.77 -4.97 -3.50
CA GLU A 158 -23.04 -5.41 -4.71
C GLU A 158 -23.04 -6.93 -4.92
N LEU A 159 -23.17 -7.71 -3.82
CA LEU A 159 -23.23 -9.17 -3.88
C LEU A 159 -24.66 -9.74 -3.99
N SER A 160 -25.69 -8.89 -3.83
CA SER A 160 -27.08 -9.33 -3.94
C SER A 160 -27.59 -9.45 -5.39
N ASP A 161 -26.97 -8.70 -6.30
CA ASP A 161 -27.24 -8.79 -7.72
C ASP A 161 -25.93 -8.95 -8.49
N LEU A 162 -25.56 -10.18 -8.77
CA LEU A 162 -24.39 -10.57 -9.56
C LEU A 162 -24.71 -10.64 -11.05
N SER A 163 -25.93 -10.27 -11.45
CA SER A 163 -26.33 -10.28 -12.86
C SER A 163 -25.63 -9.13 -13.60
N ALA A 164 -25.08 -9.45 -14.77
CA ALA A 164 -24.52 -8.44 -15.65
C ALA A 164 -25.63 -7.52 -16.17
N ASN A 165 -25.43 -6.21 -16.05
CA ASN A 165 -26.35 -5.23 -16.62
C ASN A 165 -26.28 -5.26 -18.15
N ARG A 166 -27.13 -6.11 -18.76
CA ARG A 166 -27.17 -6.32 -20.22
C ARG A 166 -27.49 -5.05 -20.97
N GLU A 167 -28.42 -4.25 -20.49
CA GLU A 167 -28.81 -3.01 -21.15
C GLU A 167 -27.63 -2.03 -21.27
N LEU A 168 -26.80 -1.92 -20.21
CA LEU A 168 -25.59 -1.11 -20.24
C LEU A 168 -24.55 -1.69 -21.21
N LEU A 169 -24.35 -3.02 -21.19
CA LEU A 169 -23.41 -3.70 -22.07
C LEU A 169 -23.81 -3.53 -23.56
N ASP A 170 -25.09 -3.64 -23.88
CA ASP A 170 -25.59 -3.44 -25.26
C ASP A 170 -25.40 -1.99 -25.71
N LYS A 171 -25.65 -0.99 -24.84
CA LYS A 171 -25.38 0.42 -25.12
C LYS A 171 -23.89 0.69 -25.37
N LEU A 172 -23.02 0.10 -24.55
CA LEU A 172 -21.56 0.22 -24.74
C LEU A 172 -21.09 -0.45 -26.02
N ALA A 173 -21.61 -1.63 -26.33
CA ALA A 173 -21.32 -2.32 -27.60
C ALA A 173 -21.78 -1.51 -28.82
N ALA A 174 -22.98 -0.96 -28.77
CA ALA A 174 -23.49 -0.10 -29.86
C ALA A 174 -22.62 1.16 -30.04
N ALA A 175 -22.21 1.81 -28.96
CA ALA A 175 -21.36 3.01 -29.01
C ALA A 175 -19.94 2.73 -29.52
N SER A 176 -19.39 1.54 -29.23
CA SER A 176 -18.03 1.13 -29.65
C SER A 176 -17.98 0.31 -30.93
N GLN A 177 -19.11 0.12 -31.61
CA GLN A 177 -19.25 -0.79 -32.77
C GLN A 177 -18.84 -2.24 -32.44
N GLY A 178 -18.96 -2.62 -31.17
CA GLY A 178 -18.73 -3.95 -30.69
C GLY A 178 -19.99 -4.81 -30.66
N LYS A 179 -19.88 -5.99 -30.08
CA LYS A 179 -21.00 -6.92 -29.86
C LYS A 179 -20.89 -7.55 -28.48
N VAL A 180 -22.02 -7.66 -27.78
CA VAL A 180 -22.09 -8.44 -26.55
C VAL A 180 -22.22 -9.91 -26.93
N VAL A 181 -21.32 -10.75 -26.40
CA VAL A 181 -21.30 -12.19 -26.63
C VAL A 181 -21.65 -12.92 -25.33
N LEU A 182 -22.52 -13.89 -25.42
CA LEU A 182 -22.91 -14.73 -24.30
C LEU A 182 -21.82 -15.76 -23.95
N PRO A 183 -21.73 -16.24 -22.72
CA PRO A 183 -20.71 -17.22 -22.32
C PRO A 183 -20.73 -18.53 -23.13
N ASP A 184 -21.90 -18.91 -23.64
CA ASP A 184 -22.11 -20.08 -24.52
C ASP A 184 -21.69 -19.83 -25.98
N GLU A 185 -21.57 -18.56 -26.38
CA GLU A 185 -21.17 -18.16 -27.73
C GLU A 185 -19.69 -17.71 -27.82
N THR A 186 -18.87 -18.00 -26.81
CA THR A 186 -17.47 -17.53 -26.75
C THR A 186 -16.61 -17.95 -27.94
N HIS A 187 -16.95 -19.06 -28.60
CA HIS A 187 -16.28 -19.52 -29.83
C HIS A 187 -16.44 -18.53 -31.00
N SER A 188 -17.45 -17.65 -30.98
CA SER A 188 -17.68 -16.64 -32.02
C SER A 188 -16.76 -15.43 -31.86
N ILE A 189 -16.12 -15.22 -30.72
CA ILE A 189 -15.27 -14.05 -30.42
C ILE A 189 -14.13 -13.94 -31.43
N ALA A 190 -13.52 -15.04 -31.81
CA ALA A 190 -12.41 -15.07 -32.76
C ALA A 190 -12.77 -14.47 -34.13
N SER A 191 -14.06 -14.59 -34.55
CA SER A 191 -14.54 -14.05 -35.83
C SER A 191 -14.69 -12.52 -35.81
N PHE A 192 -14.84 -11.90 -34.63
CA PHE A 192 -14.98 -10.46 -34.44
C PHE A 192 -13.66 -9.76 -34.12
N LEU A 193 -12.66 -10.49 -33.63
CA LEU A 193 -11.34 -9.94 -33.36
C LEU A 193 -10.61 -9.73 -34.69
N ARG A 194 -10.66 -8.51 -35.21
CA ARG A 194 -9.70 -8.10 -36.24
C ARG A 194 -8.35 -7.93 -35.54
N PRO A 195 -7.30 -8.65 -35.93
CA PRO A 195 -5.99 -8.36 -35.40
C PRO A 195 -5.69 -6.88 -35.71
N PRO A 196 -5.33 -6.05 -34.71
CA PRO A 196 -4.86 -4.71 -35.03
C PRO A 196 -3.67 -4.85 -35.97
N ASP A 197 -3.60 -3.98 -37.00
CA ASP A 197 -2.38 -3.83 -37.79
C ASP A 197 -1.24 -3.49 -36.83
N ARG A 198 -0.59 -4.52 -36.35
CA ARG A 198 0.61 -4.36 -35.52
C ARG A 198 1.73 -3.93 -36.46
N HIS A 199 1.89 -2.64 -36.61
CA HIS A 199 3.19 -2.11 -36.93
C HIS A 199 4.11 -2.43 -35.73
N THR A 200 4.73 -3.61 -35.81
CA THR A 200 5.79 -3.97 -34.85
C THR A 200 6.99 -3.12 -35.24
N GLU A 201 7.13 -1.94 -34.68
CA GLU A 201 8.40 -1.22 -34.73
C GLU A 201 9.42 -2.03 -33.95
N SER A 202 10.19 -2.82 -34.70
CA SER A 202 11.37 -3.49 -34.15
C SER A 202 12.45 -2.43 -34.01
N ARG A 203 12.54 -1.86 -32.81
CA ARG A 203 13.65 -0.96 -32.46
C ARG A 203 14.90 -1.82 -32.18
N GLU A 204 15.72 -1.96 -33.20
CA GLU A 204 17.02 -2.63 -33.10
C GLU A 204 18.06 -1.59 -32.60
N GLU A 205 18.38 -1.62 -31.31
CA GLU A 205 19.44 -0.79 -30.75
C GLU A 205 20.78 -1.46 -31.10
N ARG A 206 21.51 -0.88 -32.03
CA ARG A 206 22.91 -1.29 -32.34
C ARG A 206 23.85 -0.37 -31.59
N THR A 207 24.69 -0.94 -30.75
CA THR A 207 25.81 -0.25 -30.10
C THR A 207 26.87 0.06 -31.15
N LEU A 208 26.94 1.33 -31.59
CA LEU A 208 27.86 1.75 -32.64
C LEU A 208 29.34 1.67 -32.21
N TRP A 209 29.64 1.85 -30.95
CA TRP A 209 31.02 1.88 -30.42
C TRP A 209 31.62 0.47 -30.24
N ASP A 210 30.84 -0.60 -30.32
CA ASP A 210 31.27 -2.01 -30.27
C ASP A 210 31.34 -2.62 -31.68
N HIS A 211 31.23 -1.80 -32.72
CA HIS A 211 31.26 -2.26 -34.09
C HIS A 211 32.70 -2.24 -34.63
N TRP A 212 33.12 -3.31 -35.27
CA TRP A 212 34.46 -3.46 -35.83
C TRP A 212 34.89 -2.29 -36.75
N LEU A 213 33.95 -1.62 -37.40
CA LEU A 213 34.16 -0.42 -38.20
C LEU A 213 34.76 0.76 -37.39
N MET A 214 34.38 0.93 -36.14
CA MET A 214 34.96 1.97 -35.28
C MET A 214 36.39 1.68 -34.92
N LEU A 215 36.71 0.39 -34.78
CA LEU A 215 38.07 -0.06 -34.50
C LEU A 215 38.98 0.13 -35.72
N THR A 216 38.48 -0.16 -36.94
CA THR A 216 39.23 0.12 -38.20
C THR A 216 39.43 1.61 -38.45
N LEU A 217 38.40 2.44 -38.17
CA LEU A 217 38.49 3.90 -38.28
C LEU A 217 39.53 4.45 -37.31
N PHE A 218 39.62 3.95 -36.11
CA PHE A 218 40.63 4.34 -35.13
C PHE A 218 42.05 4.05 -35.63
N PHE A 219 42.29 2.84 -36.21
CA PHE A 219 43.58 2.47 -36.74
C PHE A 219 44.00 3.22 -38.03
N VAL A 220 43.03 3.71 -38.81
CA VAL A 220 43.30 4.51 -40.02
C VAL A 220 43.63 5.99 -39.65
N LEU A 221 43.14 6.46 -38.52
CA LEU A 221 43.39 7.85 -38.04
C LEU A 221 44.64 7.99 -37.17
N LEU A 222 45.26 6.89 -36.76
CA LEU A 222 46.48 6.86 -35.95
C LEU A 222 47.70 6.68 -36.84
#